data_821cadb9b627a6f919b9f7c4119345de
#
_entry.id   821cadb9b627a6f919b9f7c4119345de
#
_cell.length_a   1.000
_cell.length_b   1.000
_cell.length_c   1.000
_cell.angle_alpha   90.00
_cell.angle_beta   90.00
_cell.angle_gamma   90.00
#
_symmetry.space_group_name_H-M   'P 1'
#
loop_
_entity.id
_entity.type
_entity.pdbx_description
1 polymer ?
#
loop_
_entity_poly.entity_id
_entity_poly.type
_entity_poly.pdbx_seq_one_letter_code
_entity_poly.pdbx_strand_id
1 'polypeptide(L)'
;MSPRSSNAAEPIGDAEYAQLLDFRDGIRRFLHWSETQARSVGLTAAQHQLLLAIRGHRDGAVDAQVDTQVDTQVDAQVEPTVRAPTIGDIAAHLLLRHHSAVELVGRALAAGLIDKIADEDDHRIVRLTVSADGERRLAALSRQHLEELRRLAPRLRPLWAGL
;
A
#
# COMPACT_ATOMS: atom_id res chain seq x y z
N MET A 1 50.02 -5.96 -9.09
CA MET A 1 48.97 -6.49 -9.97
C MET A 1 48.11 -7.41 -9.10
N SER A 2 47.10 -6.86 -8.45
CA SER A 2 46.20 -7.62 -7.55
C SER A 2 45.08 -8.21 -8.36
N PRO A 3 44.70 -9.48 -8.15
CA PRO A 3 43.56 -10.08 -8.85
C PRO A 3 42.25 -9.47 -8.32
N ARG A 4 41.43 -8.99 -9.23
CA ARG A 4 40.02 -8.59 -8.94
C ARG A 4 39.29 -9.85 -8.54
N SER A 5 38.85 -9.92 -7.27
CA SER A 5 37.90 -10.92 -6.81
C SER A 5 36.61 -10.74 -7.59
N SER A 6 36.36 -11.62 -8.54
CA SER A 6 35.09 -11.79 -9.19
C SER A 6 34.10 -12.29 -8.11
N ASN A 7 33.26 -11.41 -7.62
CA ASN A 7 32.10 -11.78 -6.80
C ASN A 7 31.04 -12.38 -7.74
N ALA A 8 31.30 -13.60 -8.22
CA ALA A 8 30.27 -14.38 -8.90
C ALA A 8 29.27 -14.79 -7.83
N ALA A 9 28.04 -14.25 -7.92
CA ALA A 9 26.95 -14.65 -7.05
C ALA A 9 26.80 -16.19 -7.15
N GLU A 10 26.71 -16.84 -6.00
CA GLU A 10 26.45 -18.30 -5.98
C GLU A 10 25.16 -18.60 -6.74
N PRO A 11 25.12 -19.69 -7.52
CA PRO A 11 23.92 -20.05 -8.27
C PRO A 11 22.79 -20.39 -7.30
N ILE A 12 21.61 -19.81 -7.55
CA ILE A 12 20.38 -20.09 -6.79
C ILE A 12 19.99 -21.57 -6.97
N GLY A 13 19.73 -22.26 -5.88
CA GLY A 13 19.34 -23.67 -5.87
C GLY A 13 17.83 -23.86 -6.04
N ASP A 14 17.41 -25.10 -6.32
CA ASP A 14 15.99 -25.46 -6.53
C ASP A 14 15.11 -25.14 -5.30
N ALA A 15 15.67 -25.27 -4.09
CA ALA A 15 14.97 -24.96 -2.85
C ALA A 15 14.61 -23.46 -2.75
N GLU A 16 15.52 -22.59 -3.17
CA GLU A 16 15.30 -21.13 -3.18
C GLU A 16 14.26 -20.73 -4.23
N TYR A 17 14.27 -21.36 -5.40
CA TYR A 17 13.22 -21.19 -6.41
C TYR A 17 11.83 -21.66 -5.91
N ALA A 18 11.77 -22.80 -5.22
CA ALA A 18 10.55 -23.28 -4.61
C ALA A 18 10.02 -22.31 -3.55
N GLN A 19 10.89 -21.78 -2.69
CA GLN A 19 10.53 -20.78 -1.68
C GLN A 19 9.97 -19.49 -2.30
N LEU A 20 10.60 -18.98 -3.35
CA LEU A 20 10.12 -17.81 -4.08
C LEU A 20 8.76 -18.05 -4.73
N LEU A 21 8.56 -19.24 -5.30
CA LEU A 21 7.28 -19.63 -5.88
C LEU A 21 6.19 -19.68 -4.82
N ASP A 22 6.42 -20.33 -3.70
CA ASP A 22 5.47 -20.44 -2.58
C ASP A 22 5.08 -19.07 -2.03
N PHE A 23 6.05 -18.17 -1.89
CA PHE A 23 5.79 -16.79 -1.48
C PHE A 23 4.89 -16.05 -2.47
N ARG A 24 5.23 -16.08 -3.76
CA ARG A 24 4.42 -15.43 -4.81
C ARG A 24 3.02 -16.02 -4.91
N ASP A 25 2.88 -17.32 -4.73
CA ASP A 25 1.57 -18.00 -4.70
C ASP A 25 0.75 -17.59 -3.47
N GLY A 26 1.39 -17.44 -2.33
CA GLY A 26 0.75 -16.91 -1.12
C GLY A 26 0.16 -15.51 -1.34
N ILE A 27 0.96 -14.60 -1.92
CA ILE A 27 0.52 -13.24 -2.27
C ILE A 27 -0.66 -13.30 -3.28
N ARG A 28 -0.54 -14.09 -4.35
CA ARG A 28 -1.58 -14.20 -5.38
C ARG A 28 -2.90 -14.70 -4.81
N ARG A 29 -2.87 -15.73 -3.95
CA ARG A 29 -4.06 -16.26 -3.28
C ARG A 29 -4.69 -15.23 -2.35
N PHE A 30 -3.89 -14.50 -1.58
CA PHE A 30 -4.37 -13.43 -0.72
C PHE A 30 -5.04 -12.30 -1.52
N LEU A 31 -4.42 -11.85 -2.61
CA LEU A 31 -4.99 -10.80 -3.47
C LEU A 31 -6.31 -11.25 -4.12
N HIS A 32 -6.40 -12.47 -4.61
CA HIS A 32 -7.63 -13.03 -5.17
C HIS A 32 -8.75 -13.12 -4.13
N TRP A 33 -8.43 -13.59 -2.92
CA TRP A 33 -9.36 -13.61 -1.80
C TRP A 33 -9.81 -12.18 -1.43
N SER A 34 -8.87 -11.25 -1.30
CA SER A 34 -9.12 -9.84 -0.99
C SER A 34 -10.09 -9.19 -2.00
N GLU A 35 -9.90 -9.45 -3.29
CA GLU A 35 -10.79 -8.97 -4.33
C GLU A 35 -12.21 -9.54 -4.18
N THR A 36 -12.35 -10.81 -3.83
CA THR A 36 -13.64 -11.45 -3.57
C THR A 36 -14.35 -10.81 -2.37
N GLN A 37 -13.61 -10.55 -1.29
CA GLN A 37 -14.17 -9.86 -0.12
C GLN A 37 -14.57 -8.41 -0.43
N ALA A 38 -13.78 -7.68 -1.22
CA ALA A 38 -14.14 -6.32 -1.63
C ALA A 38 -15.48 -6.30 -2.40
N ARG A 39 -15.68 -7.23 -3.32
CA ARG A 39 -16.96 -7.36 -4.05
C ARG A 39 -18.14 -7.64 -3.13
N SER A 40 -17.97 -8.42 -2.07
CA SER A 40 -19.05 -8.73 -1.12
C SER A 40 -19.59 -7.52 -0.37
N VAL A 41 -18.79 -6.46 -0.24
CA VAL A 41 -19.19 -5.16 0.34
C VAL A 41 -19.46 -4.09 -0.72
N GLY A 42 -19.55 -4.47 -2.00
CA GLY A 42 -19.85 -3.56 -3.11
C GLY A 42 -18.68 -2.66 -3.51
N LEU A 43 -17.44 -3.11 -3.31
CA LEU A 43 -16.23 -2.43 -3.74
C LEU A 43 -15.53 -3.21 -4.85
N THR A 44 -14.90 -2.50 -5.78
CA THR A 44 -13.85 -3.10 -6.63
C THR A 44 -12.54 -3.19 -5.84
N ALA A 45 -11.61 -4.06 -6.28
CA ALA A 45 -10.28 -4.14 -5.69
C ALA A 45 -9.56 -2.77 -5.72
N ALA A 46 -9.65 -2.03 -6.82
CA ALA A 46 -9.04 -0.72 -6.95
C ALA A 46 -9.67 0.33 -6.00
N GLN A 47 -10.99 0.29 -5.79
CA GLN A 47 -11.65 1.17 -4.81
C GLN A 47 -11.23 0.82 -3.37
N HIS A 48 -11.11 -0.47 -3.03
CA HIS A 48 -10.60 -0.88 -1.72
C HIS A 48 -9.19 -0.35 -1.48
N GLN A 49 -8.28 -0.52 -2.46
CA GLN A 49 -6.91 0.01 -2.39
C GLN A 49 -6.91 1.54 -2.22
N LEU A 50 -7.76 2.26 -2.96
CA LEU A 50 -7.90 3.71 -2.85
C LEU A 50 -8.35 4.13 -1.44
N LEU A 51 -9.39 3.50 -0.89
CA LEU A 51 -9.88 3.81 0.45
C LEU A 51 -8.82 3.55 1.53
N LEU A 52 -8.07 2.44 1.41
CA LEU A 52 -6.94 2.15 2.29
C LEU A 52 -5.84 3.20 2.16
N ALA A 53 -5.49 3.61 0.93
CA ALA A 53 -4.47 4.62 0.68
C ALA A 53 -4.85 5.98 1.29
N ILE A 54 -6.10 6.40 1.14
CA ILE A 54 -6.60 7.66 1.72
C ILE A 54 -6.61 7.57 3.25
N ARG A 55 -7.16 6.50 3.82
CA ARG A 55 -7.34 6.35 5.27
C ARG A 55 -6.04 6.11 6.02
N GLY A 56 -5.09 5.44 5.37
CA GLY A 56 -3.77 5.11 5.93
C GLY A 56 -2.65 6.09 5.54
N HIS A 57 -2.98 7.16 4.83
CA HIS A 57 -1.98 8.14 4.39
C HIS A 57 -1.26 8.78 5.58
N ARG A 58 0.07 8.93 5.43
CA ARG A 58 0.94 9.66 6.35
C ARG A 58 1.84 10.55 5.52
N ASP A 59 1.93 11.82 5.87
CA ASP A 59 2.83 12.75 5.19
C ASP A 59 4.29 12.24 5.29
N GLY A 60 4.98 12.21 4.14
CA GLY A 60 6.38 11.76 4.06
C GLY A 60 6.62 10.25 4.02
N ALA A 61 5.57 9.41 4.03
CA ALA A 61 5.75 7.94 4.05
C ALA A 61 6.20 7.33 2.70
N VAL A 62 6.09 8.06 1.60
CA VAL A 62 6.43 7.53 0.26
C VAL A 62 7.95 7.56 0.02
N ASP A 63 8.68 8.48 0.64
CA ASP A 63 10.13 8.62 0.45
C ASP A 63 10.97 7.68 1.33
N ALA A 64 10.36 7.05 2.35
CA ALA A 64 11.10 6.22 3.32
C ALA A 64 11.41 4.79 2.83
N GLN A 65 10.98 4.37 1.64
CA GLN A 65 11.13 2.97 1.19
C GLN A 65 12.10 2.76 0.04
N VAL A 66 12.81 3.77 -0.44
CA VAL A 66 13.71 3.64 -1.62
C VAL A 66 15.16 4.00 -1.34
N ASP A 67 15.57 4.46 -0.16
CA ASP A 67 16.99 4.71 0.05
C ASP A 67 17.58 4.04 1.31
N THR A 68 18.53 3.19 1.02
CA THR A 68 19.53 2.57 1.87
C THR A 68 20.39 3.64 2.55
N GLN A 69 20.45 3.58 3.88
CA GLN A 69 21.52 4.14 4.73
C GLN A 69 21.98 5.59 4.48
N VAL A 70 21.36 6.53 5.18
CA VAL A 70 22.10 7.70 5.69
C VAL A 70 21.63 7.94 7.13
N ASP A 71 22.56 7.82 8.08
CA ASP A 71 22.44 8.29 9.46
C ASP A 71 22.06 9.76 9.44
N THR A 72 20.83 10.07 9.75
CA THR A 72 20.45 11.43 10.15
C THR A 72 19.61 11.30 11.41
N GLN A 73 20.18 11.75 12.52
CA GLN A 73 19.47 12.00 13.76
C GLN A 73 18.31 12.97 13.43
N VAL A 74 17.13 12.44 13.33
CA VAL A 74 15.91 13.26 13.21
C VAL A 74 15.45 13.55 14.63
N ASP A 75 15.50 14.83 15.02
CA ASP A 75 14.92 15.35 16.24
C ASP A 75 13.45 14.90 16.35
N ALA A 76 13.19 14.04 17.34
CA ALA A 76 11.92 13.39 17.57
C ALA A 76 10.97 14.33 18.34
N GLN A 77 10.45 15.38 17.70
CA GLN A 77 9.37 16.20 18.32
C GLN A 77 8.49 16.96 17.32
N VAL A 78 8.38 16.54 16.06
CA VAL A 78 7.31 17.04 15.21
C VAL A 78 6.27 15.93 15.12
N GLU A 79 5.14 16.09 15.81
CA GLU A 79 3.95 15.28 15.58
C GLU A 79 3.64 15.36 14.08
N PRO A 80 3.61 14.23 13.34
CA PRO A 80 3.32 14.28 11.91
C PRO A 80 1.91 14.84 11.72
N THR A 81 1.83 16.04 11.17
CA THR A 81 0.55 16.63 10.79
C THR A 81 -0.03 15.75 9.67
N VAL A 82 -0.94 14.86 10.02
CA VAL A 82 -1.55 13.93 9.06
C VAL A 82 -2.53 14.72 8.20
N ARG A 83 -2.03 15.26 7.08
CA ARG A 83 -2.88 15.90 6.07
C ARG A 83 -3.53 14.83 5.20
N ALA A 84 -4.75 15.08 4.77
CA ALA A 84 -5.41 14.21 3.80
C ALA A 84 -4.67 14.22 2.45
N PRO A 85 -4.54 13.08 1.74
CA PRO A 85 -3.77 12.97 0.53
C PRO A 85 -4.38 13.74 -0.65
N THR A 86 -3.53 14.17 -1.57
CA THR A 86 -3.90 14.65 -2.91
C THR A 86 -4.03 13.48 -3.89
N ILE A 87 -4.52 13.75 -5.11
CA ILE A 87 -4.51 12.73 -6.19
C ILE A 87 -3.08 12.32 -6.56
N GLY A 88 -2.11 13.25 -6.46
CA GLY A 88 -0.70 12.96 -6.69
C GLY A 88 -0.14 11.94 -5.70
N ASP A 89 -0.43 12.12 -4.41
CA ASP A 89 -0.02 11.19 -3.34
C ASP A 89 -0.62 9.80 -3.55
N ILE A 90 -1.89 9.74 -3.96
CA ILE A 90 -2.57 8.48 -4.29
C ILE A 90 -1.93 7.81 -5.52
N ALA A 91 -1.60 8.56 -6.56
CA ALA A 91 -0.94 8.03 -7.74
C ALA A 91 0.42 7.40 -7.40
N ALA A 92 1.23 8.10 -6.60
CA ALA A 92 2.51 7.61 -6.11
C ALA A 92 2.35 6.35 -5.24
N HIS A 93 1.46 6.39 -4.25
CA HIS A 93 1.23 5.28 -3.32
C HIS A 93 0.73 4.01 -4.00
N LEU A 94 -0.18 4.14 -4.98
CA LEU A 94 -0.75 3.01 -5.73
C LEU A 94 0.07 2.63 -6.97
N LEU A 95 1.21 3.27 -7.21
CA LEU A 95 2.07 3.08 -8.39
C LEU A 95 1.29 3.24 -9.70
N LEU A 96 0.38 4.23 -9.75
CA LEU A 96 -0.44 4.53 -10.91
C LEU A 96 0.10 5.76 -11.65
N ARG A 97 -0.17 5.80 -12.96
CA ARG A 97 -0.03 7.05 -13.70
C ARG A 97 -1.08 8.05 -13.22
N HIS A 98 -0.76 9.34 -13.23
CA HIS A 98 -1.64 10.39 -12.71
C HIS A 98 -3.06 10.34 -13.31
N HIS A 99 -3.19 10.18 -14.63
CA HIS A 99 -4.51 10.07 -15.28
C HIS A 99 -5.33 8.87 -14.79
N SER A 100 -4.69 7.72 -14.52
CA SER A 100 -5.37 6.53 -13.99
C SER A 100 -5.85 6.76 -12.55
N ALA A 101 -5.08 7.49 -11.74
CA ALA A 101 -5.50 7.90 -10.41
C ALA A 101 -6.69 8.87 -10.46
N VAL A 102 -6.67 9.84 -11.38
CA VAL A 102 -7.80 10.77 -11.63
C VAL A 102 -9.08 10.00 -11.97
N GLU A 103 -9.01 9.02 -12.87
CA GLU A 103 -10.16 8.19 -13.23
C GLU A 103 -10.67 7.34 -12.07
N LEU A 104 -9.76 6.73 -11.29
CA LEU A 104 -10.12 5.93 -10.12
C LEU A 104 -10.81 6.80 -9.07
N VAL A 105 -10.26 7.96 -8.76
CA VAL A 105 -10.84 8.96 -7.85
C VAL A 105 -12.19 9.43 -8.36
N GLY A 106 -12.33 9.72 -9.67
CA GLY A 106 -13.61 10.10 -10.28
C GLY A 106 -14.70 9.06 -10.10
N ARG A 107 -14.37 7.77 -10.31
CA ARG A 107 -15.31 6.66 -10.09
C ARG A 107 -15.67 6.48 -8.61
N ALA A 108 -14.73 6.68 -7.69
CA ALA A 108 -14.98 6.57 -6.27
C ALA A 108 -15.86 7.72 -5.75
N LEU A 109 -15.66 8.95 -6.25
CA LEU A 109 -16.52 10.11 -5.98
C LEU A 109 -17.96 9.85 -6.48
N ALA A 110 -18.10 9.39 -7.73
CA ALA A 110 -19.40 9.08 -8.31
C ALA A 110 -20.14 7.96 -7.54
N ALA A 111 -19.40 7.05 -6.92
CA ALA A 111 -19.94 5.99 -6.07
C ALA A 111 -20.21 6.44 -4.61
N GLY A 112 -19.93 7.71 -4.25
CA GLY A 112 -20.12 8.24 -2.90
C GLY A 112 -19.20 7.65 -1.84
N LEU A 113 -18.04 7.12 -2.24
CA LEU A 113 -17.09 6.44 -1.33
C LEU A 113 -16.08 7.40 -0.70
N ILE A 114 -15.83 8.53 -1.35
CA ILE A 114 -14.85 9.55 -0.93
C ILE A 114 -15.43 10.94 -1.18
N ASP A 115 -14.84 11.92 -0.50
CA ASP A 115 -15.16 13.35 -0.65
C ASP A 115 -13.90 14.13 -1.03
N LYS A 116 -14.09 15.32 -1.61
CA LYS A 116 -13.05 16.30 -1.87
C LYS A 116 -13.15 17.43 -0.84
N ILE A 117 -12.03 17.81 -0.28
CA ILE A 117 -11.91 18.98 0.60
C ILE A 117 -10.84 19.93 0.06
N ALA A 118 -10.99 21.22 0.27
CA ALA A 118 -9.95 22.18 0.00
C ALA A 118 -8.85 22.03 1.07
N ASP A 119 -7.60 22.25 0.67
CA ASP A 119 -6.50 22.34 1.61
C ASP A 119 -6.64 23.62 2.46
N GLU A 120 -6.24 23.56 3.72
CA GLU A 120 -6.38 24.68 4.67
C GLU A 120 -5.44 25.83 4.35
N ASP A 121 -4.24 25.56 3.83
CA ASP A 121 -3.21 26.54 3.55
C ASP A 121 -3.25 27.05 2.11
N ASP A 122 -3.60 26.17 1.15
CA ASP A 122 -3.72 26.50 -0.27
C ASP A 122 -4.98 25.92 -0.88
N HIS A 123 -6.00 26.73 -1.02
CA HIS A 123 -7.31 26.35 -1.60
C HIS A 123 -7.27 25.88 -3.07
N ARG A 124 -6.12 26.01 -3.77
CA ARG A 124 -5.91 25.42 -5.09
C ARG A 124 -5.65 23.92 -5.01
N ILE A 125 -5.22 23.42 -3.86
CA ILE A 125 -4.96 22.02 -3.61
C ILE A 125 -6.25 21.35 -3.16
N VAL A 126 -6.58 20.25 -3.81
CA VAL A 126 -7.74 19.41 -3.47
C VAL A 126 -7.22 18.15 -2.77
N ARG A 127 -7.73 17.90 -1.60
CA ARG A 127 -7.44 16.71 -0.80
C ARG A 127 -8.62 15.76 -0.80
N LEU A 128 -8.34 14.49 -0.50
CA LEU A 128 -9.31 13.40 -0.53
C LEU A 128 -9.55 12.86 0.87
N THR A 129 -10.81 12.65 1.22
CA THR A 129 -11.21 12.01 2.47
C THR A 129 -12.17 10.84 2.17
N VAL A 130 -12.21 9.86 3.06
CA VAL A 130 -13.17 8.76 2.93
C VAL A 130 -14.53 9.23 3.44
N SER A 131 -15.60 9.01 2.67
CA SER A 131 -16.97 9.34 3.08
C SER A 131 -17.47 8.41 4.19
N ALA A 132 -18.59 8.76 4.83
CA ALA A 132 -19.21 7.92 5.86
C ALA A 132 -19.59 6.52 5.32
N ASP A 133 -20.03 6.40 4.07
CA ASP A 133 -20.30 5.09 3.44
C ASP A 133 -19.00 4.33 3.14
N GLY A 134 -17.98 5.02 2.61
CA GLY A 134 -16.66 4.46 2.40
C GLY A 134 -16.05 3.91 3.68
N GLU A 135 -16.12 4.66 4.80
CA GLU A 135 -15.61 4.24 6.11
C GLU A 135 -16.32 2.96 6.61
N ARG A 136 -17.65 2.87 6.48
CA ARG A 136 -18.39 1.66 6.90
C ARG A 136 -17.93 0.43 6.14
N ARG A 137 -17.83 0.52 4.80
CA ARG A 137 -17.39 -0.58 3.93
C ARG A 137 -15.94 -0.94 4.20
N LEU A 138 -15.06 0.05 4.29
CA LEU A 138 -13.64 -0.14 4.56
C LEU A 138 -13.42 -0.81 5.91
N ALA A 139 -14.09 -0.37 6.98
CA ALA A 139 -13.95 -0.93 8.32
C ALA A 139 -14.41 -2.40 8.39
N ALA A 140 -15.51 -2.74 7.70
CA ALA A 140 -15.99 -4.12 7.61
C ALA A 140 -14.96 -5.02 6.91
N LEU A 141 -14.42 -4.56 5.79
CA LEU A 141 -13.44 -5.28 4.98
C LEU A 141 -12.09 -5.40 5.69
N SER A 142 -11.62 -4.33 6.35
CA SER A 142 -10.34 -4.32 7.07
C SER A 142 -10.31 -5.32 8.21
N ARG A 143 -11.40 -5.51 8.94
CA ARG A 143 -11.49 -6.55 9.99
C ARG A 143 -11.25 -7.94 9.42
N GLN A 144 -11.91 -8.29 8.31
CA GLN A 144 -11.73 -9.58 7.63
C GLN A 144 -10.28 -9.75 7.12
N HIS A 145 -9.68 -8.69 6.57
CA HIS A 145 -8.29 -8.71 6.11
C HIS A 145 -7.30 -8.93 7.25
N LEU A 146 -7.48 -8.26 8.39
CA LEU A 146 -6.63 -8.45 9.56
C LEU A 146 -6.74 -9.88 10.13
N GLU A 147 -7.94 -10.46 10.14
CA GLU A 147 -8.14 -11.86 10.56
C GLU A 147 -7.43 -12.83 9.61
N GLU A 148 -7.58 -12.64 8.30
CA GLU A 148 -6.93 -13.48 7.30
C GLU A 148 -5.41 -13.33 7.33
N LEU A 149 -4.87 -12.12 7.48
CA LEU A 149 -3.44 -11.90 7.63
C LEU A 149 -2.87 -12.58 8.89
N ARG A 150 -3.59 -12.53 10.02
CA ARG A 150 -3.20 -13.26 11.23
C ARG A 150 -3.18 -14.78 11.00
N ARG A 151 -4.14 -15.31 10.26
CA ARG A 151 -4.22 -16.73 9.89
C ARG A 151 -3.07 -17.13 8.97
N LEU A 152 -2.66 -16.26 8.05
CA LEU A 152 -1.58 -16.52 7.09
C LEU A 152 -0.19 -16.27 7.67
N ALA A 153 -0.04 -15.41 8.67
CA ALA A 153 1.24 -15.00 9.24
C ALA A 153 2.18 -16.17 9.62
N PRO A 154 1.71 -17.27 10.26
CA PRO A 154 2.56 -18.41 10.57
C PRO A 154 3.15 -19.12 9.33
N ARG A 155 2.43 -19.07 8.20
CA ARG A 155 2.87 -19.69 6.93
C ARG A 155 3.80 -18.79 6.13
N LEU A 156 3.65 -17.48 6.29
CA LEU A 156 4.46 -16.50 5.57
C LEU A 156 5.78 -16.16 6.30
N ARG A 157 5.78 -16.25 7.64
CA ARG A 157 6.95 -15.92 8.47
C ARG A 157 8.23 -16.69 8.08
N PRO A 158 8.21 -18.02 7.79
CA PRO A 158 9.40 -18.75 7.37
C PRO A 158 9.98 -18.29 6.03
N LEU A 159 9.17 -17.62 5.18
CA LEU A 159 9.58 -17.20 3.83
C LEU A 159 10.56 -16.02 3.83
N TRP A 160 10.60 -15.25 4.92
CA TRP A 160 11.56 -14.13 5.10
C TRP A 160 12.45 -14.26 6.34
N ALA A 161 12.26 -15.26 7.17
CA ALA A 161 13.12 -15.48 8.35
C ALA A 161 14.52 -15.98 7.99
N GLY A 162 14.80 -16.24 6.72
CA GLY A 162 16.10 -16.66 6.19
C GLY A 162 16.73 -15.66 5.21
N LEU A 163 16.10 -14.50 4.98
CA LEU A 163 16.63 -13.39 4.20
C LEU A 163 17.25 -12.35 5.12
#